data_e5c455c99ac64348e22b8a4ed0543673
#
_entry.id   e5c455c99ac64348e22b8a4ed0543673
#
_cell.length_a   1.000
_cell.length_b   1.000
_cell.length_c   1.000
_cell.angle_alpha   90.00
_cell.angle_beta   90.00
_cell.angle_gamma   90.00
#
_symmetry.space_group_name_H-M   'P 1'
#
loop_
_entity.id
_entity.type
_entity.pdbx_description
1 polymer ?
#
loop_
_entity_poly.entity_id
_entity_poly.type
_entity_poly.pdbx_seq_one_letter_code
_entity_poly.pdbx_strand_id
1 'polypeptide(L)'
;MKKIKSTKAFKDAVDVAFDTQTKRDRKKREYDEQRKAFDERHDALCEYALGHPEVFDPGEDGRSREGSTDRVKYKLTSGETLERIDGGSISDKAWLNSLPDDYVRQKPELNKLAIKGANLTDEELAEIGLRRAETQTMKFTAAA
;
A
#
# COMPACT_ATOMS: atom_id res chain seq x y z
N MET A 1 15.32 -30.51 14.31
CA MET A 1 14.16 -30.39 15.24
C MET A 1 14.29 -31.39 16.37
N LYS A 2 14.24 -30.94 17.62
CA LYS A 2 14.19 -31.82 18.78
C LYS A 2 12.83 -32.53 18.83
N LYS A 3 12.83 -33.85 18.85
CA LYS A 3 11.60 -34.61 19.04
C LYS A 3 11.12 -34.51 20.48
N ILE A 4 9.81 -34.29 20.63
CA ILE A 4 9.15 -34.31 21.94
C ILE A 4 9.06 -35.79 22.38
N LYS A 5 9.62 -36.09 23.56
CA LYS A 5 9.80 -37.48 24.01
C LYS A 5 8.87 -37.90 25.15
N SER A 6 8.12 -37.01 25.74
CA SER A 6 7.21 -37.29 26.85
C SER A 6 6.05 -36.33 26.91
N THR A 7 5.01 -36.71 27.66
CA THR A 7 3.85 -35.86 27.89
C THR A 7 4.22 -34.58 28.64
N LYS A 8 5.14 -34.67 29.59
CA LYS A 8 5.64 -33.50 30.30
C LYS A 8 6.38 -32.55 29.36
N ALA A 9 7.29 -33.09 28.56
CA ALA A 9 8.00 -32.27 27.57
C ALA A 9 7.06 -31.63 26.56
N PHE A 10 6.00 -32.31 26.15
CA PHE A 10 4.95 -31.73 25.30
C PHE A 10 4.25 -30.55 25.94
N LYS A 11 3.81 -30.69 27.19
CA LYS A 11 3.11 -29.60 27.92
C LYS A 11 4.03 -28.41 28.12
N ASP A 12 5.30 -28.65 28.48
CA ASP A 12 6.30 -27.58 28.63
C ASP A 12 6.53 -26.87 27.28
N ALA A 13 6.58 -27.61 26.17
CA ALA A 13 6.71 -27.03 24.86
C ALA A 13 5.49 -26.21 24.42
N VAL A 14 4.28 -26.63 24.82
CA VAL A 14 3.04 -25.85 24.59
C VAL A 14 3.11 -24.52 25.31
N ASP A 15 3.54 -24.50 26.57
CA ASP A 15 3.67 -23.27 27.34
C ASP A 15 4.67 -22.31 26.72
N VAL A 16 5.82 -22.83 26.26
CA VAL A 16 6.84 -22.04 25.57
C VAL A 16 6.31 -21.51 24.23
N ALA A 17 5.59 -22.33 23.47
CA ALA A 17 5.01 -21.92 22.20
C ALA A 17 3.95 -20.80 22.42
N PHE A 18 3.15 -20.92 23.45
CA PHE A 18 2.16 -19.89 23.79
C PHE A 18 2.83 -18.55 24.17
N ASP A 19 3.87 -18.60 24.98
CA ASP A 19 4.63 -17.40 25.35
C ASP A 19 5.26 -16.72 24.12
N THR A 20 5.82 -17.52 23.22
CA THR A 20 6.39 -17.05 21.97
C THR A 20 5.33 -16.39 21.07
N GLN A 21 4.17 -17.04 20.96
CA GLN A 21 3.03 -16.49 20.22
C GLN A 21 2.56 -15.16 20.80
N THR A 22 2.43 -15.07 22.12
CA THR A 22 2.02 -13.84 22.82
C THR A 22 2.99 -12.68 22.54
N LYS A 23 4.28 -12.94 22.60
CA LYS A 23 5.31 -11.93 22.29
C LYS A 23 5.23 -11.47 20.84
N ARG A 24 5.05 -12.42 19.91
CA ARG A 24 4.90 -12.12 18.50
C ARG A 24 3.68 -11.26 18.22
N ASP A 25 2.54 -11.61 18.82
CA ASP A 25 1.29 -10.89 18.65
C ASP A 25 1.37 -9.47 19.22
N ARG A 26 2.08 -9.29 20.34
CA ARG A 26 2.35 -7.97 20.91
C ARG A 26 3.18 -7.11 19.96
N LYS A 27 4.27 -7.65 19.43
CA LYS A 27 5.14 -6.94 18.47
C LYS A 27 4.37 -6.58 17.19
N LYS A 28 3.53 -7.47 16.72
CA LYS A 28 2.67 -7.21 15.55
C LYS A 28 1.71 -6.06 15.81
N ARG A 29 1.05 -6.04 16.98
CA ARG A 29 0.16 -4.93 17.35
C ARG A 29 0.90 -3.60 17.43
N GLU A 30 2.06 -3.57 18.08
CA GLU A 30 2.90 -2.37 18.15
C GLU A 30 3.31 -1.88 16.77
N TYR A 31 3.70 -2.79 15.89
CA TYR A 31 4.04 -2.48 14.51
C TYR A 31 2.84 -1.92 13.74
N ASP A 32 1.68 -2.55 13.86
CA ASP A 32 0.45 -2.11 13.19
C ASP A 32 0.00 -0.71 13.68
N GLU A 33 0.13 -0.45 14.99
CA GLU A 33 -0.16 0.88 15.56
C GLU A 33 0.79 1.95 15.04
N GLN A 34 2.09 1.65 14.96
CA GLN A 34 3.09 2.57 14.42
C GLN A 34 2.85 2.84 12.95
N ARG A 35 2.52 1.80 12.18
CA ARG A 35 2.19 1.91 10.77
C ARG A 35 0.96 2.78 10.54
N LYS A 36 -0.09 2.57 11.32
CA LYS A 36 -1.30 3.38 11.25
C LYS A 36 -1.03 4.85 11.55
N ALA A 37 -0.27 5.13 12.60
CA ALA A 37 0.11 6.48 12.97
C ALA A 37 0.94 7.16 11.88
N PHE A 38 1.87 6.42 11.26
CA PHE A 38 2.66 6.91 10.13
C PHE A 38 1.78 7.21 8.93
N ASP A 39 0.88 6.30 8.56
CA ASP A 39 -0.01 6.47 7.40
C ASP A 39 -0.93 7.69 7.57
N GLU A 40 -1.47 7.91 8.75
CA GLU A 40 -2.29 9.09 9.06
C GLU A 40 -1.50 10.39 8.90
N ARG A 41 -0.27 10.44 9.39
CA ARG A 41 0.60 11.60 9.23
C ARG A 41 1.03 11.82 7.79
N HIS A 42 1.37 10.74 7.10
CA HIS A 42 1.72 10.77 5.68
C HIS A 42 0.60 11.37 4.85
N ASP A 43 -0.64 10.91 5.04
CA ASP A 43 -1.80 11.39 4.30
C ASP A 43 -2.08 12.87 4.58
N ALA A 44 -1.98 13.28 5.85
CA ALA A 44 -2.13 14.68 6.23
C ALA A 44 -1.06 15.59 5.61
N LEU A 45 0.18 15.12 5.55
CA LEU A 45 1.28 15.84 4.91
C LEU A 45 1.07 15.97 3.40
N CYS A 46 0.65 14.90 2.75
CA CYS A 46 0.33 14.93 1.31
C CYS A 46 -0.82 15.89 1.02
N GLU A 47 -1.88 15.84 1.79
CA GLU A 47 -3.05 16.72 1.63
C GLU A 47 -2.66 18.21 1.77
N TYR A 48 -1.91 18.53 2.82
CA TYR A 48 -1.42 19.89 3.02
C TYR A 48 -0.53 20.36 1.88
N ALA A 49 0.44 19.52 1.48
CA ALA A 49 1.41 19.85 0.44
C ALA A 49 0.75 20.10 -0.94
N LEU A 50 -0.32 19.37 -1.25
CA LEU A 50 -1.08 19.58 -2.49
C LEU A 50 -1.69 20.97 -2.59
N GLY A 51 -2.14 21.54 -1.46
CA GLY A 51 -2.73 22.86 -1.39
C GLY A 51 -1.74 24.01 -1.13
N HIS A 52 -0.48 23.69 -0.90
CA HIS A 52 0.53 24.67 -0.44
C HIS A 52 1.86 24.52 -1.21
N PRO A 53 1.94 25.03 -2.45
CA PRO A 53 3.16 24.91 -3.27
C PRO A 53 4.41 25.50 -2.62
N GLU A 54 4.24 26.41 -1.65
CA GLU A 54 5.33 27.06 -0.93
C GLU A 54 6.16 26.11 -0.05
N VAL A 55 5.66 24.91 0.24
CA VAL A 55 6.44 23.91 1.00
C VAL A 55 7.52 23.23 0.15
N PHE A 56 7.49 23.42 -1.16
CA PHE A 56 8.47 22.86 -2.09
C PHE A 56 9.50 23.92 -2.49
N ASP A 57 10.65 23.44 -2.99
CA ASP A 57 11.68 24.31 -3.51
C ASP A 57 11.17 25.10 -4.74
N PRO A 58 11.71 26.29 -5.01
CA PRO A 58 11.32 27.06 -6.18
C PRO A 58 11.48 26.29 -7.49
N GLY A 59 10.45 26.31 -8.34
CA GLY A 59 10.48 25.63 -9.63
C GLY A 59 9.99 24.18 -9.61
N GLU A 60 9.69 23.64 -8.45
CA GLU A 60 9.14 22.28 -8.29
C GLU A 60 7.62 22.28 -8.51
N ASP A 61 7.18 22.04 -9.75
CA ASP A 61 5.77 22.07 -10.15
C ASP A 61 5.29 20.85 -10.91
N GLY A 62 6.17 19.84 -11.07
CA GLY A 62 5.87 18.61 -11.81
C GLY A 62 5.18 17.53 -10.97
N ARG A 63 5.16 16.30 -11.51
CA ARG A 63 4.67 15.10 -10.81
C ARG A 63 5.46 14.76 -9.56
N SER A 64 6.74 15.13 -9.56
CA SER A 64 7.63 14.99 -8.42
C SER A 64 8.07 16.37 -7.97
N ARG A 65 7.84 16.68 -6.70
CA ARG A 65 8.17 17.97 -6.09
C ARG A 65 8.99 17.74 -4.85
N GLU A 66 10.09 18.48 -4.72
CA GLU A 66 11.03 18.31 -3.62
C GLU A 66 11.06 19.54 -2.71
N GLY A 67 11.34 19.29 -1.45
CA GLY A 67 11.61 20.30 -0.44
C GLY A 67 12.44 19.71 0.69
N SER A 68 12.80 20.52 1.66
CA SER A 68 13.62 20.07 2.79
C SER A 68 13.37 20.86 4.06
N THR A 69 13.55 20.18 5.18
CA THR A 69 13.78 20.78 6.49
C THR A 69 15.27 20.69 6.80
N ASP A 70 15.69 21.18 7.96
CA ASP A 70 17.10 21.05 8.40
C ASP A 70 17.56 19.60 8.53
N ARG A 71 16.63 18.67 8.77
CA ARG A 71 16.93 17.26 9.06
C ARG A 71 16.57 16.31 7.94
N VAL A 72 15.60 16.67 7.09
CA VAL A 72 14.95 15.73 6.18
C VAL A 72 14.72 16.37 4.83
N LYS A 73 15.01 15.63 3.77
CA LYS A 73 14.53 15.92 2.41
C LYS A 73 13.26 15.16 2.17
N TYR A 74 12.27 15.81 1.60
CA TYR A 74 11.01 15.15 1.22
C TYR A 74 10.70 15.36 -0.25
N LYS A 75 10.03 14.38 -0.83
CA LYS A 75 9.64 14.36 -2.22
C LYS A 75 8.20 13.85 -2.33
N LEU A 76 7.33 14.67 -2.89
CA LEU A 76 5.97 14.27 -3.22
C LEU A 76 5.93 13.80 -4.66
N THR A 77 5.44 12.57 -4.86
CA THR A 77 5.22 11.99 -6.19
C THR A 77 3.72 11.74 -6.37
N SER A 78 3.16 12.29 -7.44
CA SER A 78 1.76 12.05 -7.84
C SER A 78 1.69 10.98 -8.90
N GLY A 79 0.77 10.05 -8.75
CA GLY A 79 0.56 8.94 -9.68
C GLY A 79 -0.91 8.59 -9.80
N GLU A 80 -1.18 7.60 -10.63
CA GLU A 80 -2.53 7.07 -10.83
C GLU A 80 -2.53 5.56 -10.60
N THR A 81 -3.59 5.06 -10.02
CA THR A 81 -3.86 3.63 -9.91
C THR A 81 -5.30 3.35 -10.34
N LEU A 82 -5.67 2.09 -10.36
CA LEU A 82 -7.03 1.65 -10.69
C LEU A 82 -7.72 1.11 -9.44
N GLU A 83 -8.97 1.47 -9.26
CA GLU A 83 -9.82 0.95 -8.20
C GLU A 83 -11.18 0.55 -8.76
N ARG A 84 -11.86 -0.37 -8.10
CA ARG A 84 -13.23 -0.74 -8.46
C ARG A 84 -14.20 0.36 -8.04
N ILE A 85 -15.15 0.65 -8.91
CA ILE A 85 -16.19 1.67 -8.67
C ILE A 85 -17.07 1.29 -7.47
N ASP A 86 -17.31 -0.01 -7.27
CA ASP A 86 -18.15 -0.54 -6.19
C ASP A 86 -17.47 -0.61 -4.82
N GLY A 87 -16.19 -0.21 -4.74
CA GLY A 87 -15.41 -0.29 -3.51
C GLY A 87 -14.90 -1.68 -3.15
N GLY A 88 -15.12 -2.68 -4.00
CA GLY A 88 -14.65 -4.05 -3.78
C GLY A 88 -13.14 -4.21 -4.04
N SER A 89 -12.62 -5.38 -3.68
CA SER A 89 -11.21 -5.71 -3.91
C SER A 89 -10.92 -6.04 -5.37
N ILE A 90 -9.84 -5.50 -5.92
CA ILE A 90 -9.36 -5.85 -7.27
C ILE A 90 -8.77 -7.27 -7.33
N SER A 91 -8.60 -7.93 -6.19
CA SER A 91 -8.16 -9.33 -6.11
C SER A 91 -9.30 -10.33 -5.95
N ASP A 92 -10.55 -9.90 -5.96
CA ASP A 92 -11.73 -10.77 -5.89
C ASP A 92 -11.80 -11.66 -7.14
N LYS A 93 -11.73 -12.97 -6.93
CA LYS A 93 -11.67 -13.96 -8.02
C LYS A 93 -12.94 -13.96 -8.89
N ALA A 94 -14.11 -13.81 -8.28
CA ALA A 94 -15.38 -13.81 -9.01
C ALA A 94 -15.46 -12.61 -9.95
N TRP A 95 -15.05 -11.43 -9.47
CA TRP A 95 -14.99 -10.24 -10.29
C TRP A 95 -13.95 -10.36 -11.39
N LEU A 96 -12.74 -10.85 -11.08
CA LEU A 96 -11.68 -11.07 -12.07
C LEU A 96 -12.10 -12.01 -13.18
N ASN A 97 -12.86 -13.08 -12.85
CA ASN A 97 -13.39 -14.01 -13.85
C ASN A 97 -14.41 -13.38 -14.80
N SER A 98 -15.02 -12.27 -14.43
CA SER A 98 -15.97 -11.52 -15.26
C SER A 98 -15.27 -10.59 -16.27
N LEU A 99 -13.97 -10.37 -16.12
CA LEU A 99 -13.21 -9.48 -16.98
C LEU A 99 -12.70 -10.18 -18.24
N PRO A 100 -12.39 -9.41 -19.34
CA PRO A 100 -11.68 -9.95 -20.48
C PRO A 100 -10.34 -10.59 -20.07
N ASP A 101 -9.98 -11.70 -20.72
CA ASP A 101 -8.77 -12.46 -20.38
C ASP A 101 -7.49 -11.61 -20.45
N ASP A 102 -7.43 -10.66 -21.34
CA ASP A 102 -6.27 -9.76 -21.50
C ASP A 102 -5.99 -8.89 -20.26
N TYR A 103 -6.99 -8.69 -19.41
CA TYR A 103 -6.87 -7.84 -18.23
C TYR A 103 -6.58 -8.62 -16.95
N VAL A 104 -6.49 -9.94 -17.04
CA VAL A 104 -6.22 -10.83 -15.90
C VAL A 104 -4.98 -11.66 -16.19
N ARG A 105 -4.07 -11.75 -15.22
CA ARG A 105 -2.88 -12.58 -15.32
C ARG A 105 -3.20 -14.06 -15.04
N GLN A 106 -2.27 -14.97 -15.36
CA GLN A 106 -2.42 -16.42 -15.11
C GLN A 106 -2.71 -16.75 -13.64
N LYS A 107 -2.06 -16.05 -12.69
CA LYS A 107 -2.60 -15.95 -11.33
C LYS A 107 -3.67 -14.87 -11.38
N PRO A 108 -4.94 -15.13 -10.94
CA PRO A 108 -5.99 -14.13 -11.08
C PRO A 108 -5.65 -12.82 -10.36
N GLU A 109 -5.08 -11.90 -11.08
CA GLU A 109 -4.80 -10.53 -10.65
C GLU A 109 -5.01 -9.57 -11.82
N LEU A 110 -5.34 -8.33 -11.50
CA LEU A 110 -5.57 -7.31 -12.52
C LEU A 110 -4.27 -6.99 -13.26
N ASN A 111 -4.29 -7.06 -14.60
CA ASN A 111 -3.14 -6.66 -15.43
C ASN A 111 -3.21 -5.16 -15.73
N LYS A 112 -2.70 -4.36 -14.80
CA LYS A 112 -2.72 -2.89 -14.91
C LYS A 112 -1.94 -2.36 -16.12
N LEU A 113 -0.85 -3.05 -16.49
CA LEU A 113 -0.03 -2.64 -17.65
C LEU A 113 -0.79 -2.80 -18.97
N ALA A 114 -1.51 -3.90 -19.15
CA ALA A 114 -2.33 -4.13 -20.34
C ALA A 114 -3.45 -3.08 -20.45
N ILE A 115 -4.09 -2.74 -19.34
CA ILE A 115 -5.15 -1.73 -19.29
C ILE A 115 -4.60 -0.35 -19.64
N LYS A 116 -3.44 0.03 -19.09
CA LYS A 116 -2.77 1.29 -19.46
C LYS A 116 -2.39 1.33 -20.94
N GLY A 117 -1.87 0.22 -21.48
CA GLY A 117 -1.49 0.13 -22.88
C GLY A 117 -2.66 0.22 -23.86
N ALA A 118 -3.86 -0.15 -23.42
CA ALA A 118 -5.08 -0.07 -24.22
C ALA A 118 -5.64 1.35 -24.38
N ASN A 119 -5.13 2.33 -23.62
CA ASN A 119 -5.57 3.74 -23.63
C ASN A 119 -7.09 3.90 -23.54
N LEU A 120 -7.72 3.18 -22.61
CA LEU A 120 -9.16 3.23 -22.40
C LEU A 120 -9.62 4.59 -21.91
N THR A 121 -10.78 5.02 -22.40
CA THR A 121 -11.47 6.19 -21.84
C THR A 121 -12.02 5.88 -20.44
N ASP A 122 -12.37 6.92 -19.69
CA ASP A 122 -12.97 6.73 -18.37
C ASP A 122 -14.31 5.96 -18.45
N GLU A 123 -15.07 6.17 -19.54
CA GLU A 123 -16.31 5.43 -19.80
C GLU A 123 -16.07 3.95 -20.07
N GLU A 124 -15.03 3.63 -20.87
CA GLU A 124 -14.63 2.25 -21.15
C GLU A 124 -14.11 1.54 -19.88
N LEU A 125 -13.37 2.25 -19.02
CA LEU A 125 -12.96 1.72 -17.72
C LEU A 125 -14.17 1.47 -16.82
N ALA A 126 -15.15 2.37 -16.81
CA ALA A 126 -16.36 2.21 -16.01
C ALA A 126 -17.17 1.00 -16.44
N GLU A 127 -17.19 0.63 -17.72
CA GLU A 127 -17.87 -0.58 -18.25
C GLU A 127 -17.31 -1.86 -17.60
N ILE A 128 -16.05 -1.90 -17.24
CA ILE A 128 -15.43 -3.05 -16.55
C ILE A 128 -15.31 -2.84 -15.03
N GLY A 129 -15.97 -1.83 -14.49
CA GLY A 129 -16.04 -1.58 -13.05
C GLY A 129 -14.81 -0.88 -12.46
N LEU A 130 -14.03 -0.19 -13.28
CA LEU A 130 -12.82 0.50 -12.86
C LEU A 130 -12.94 2.01 -13.02
N ARG A 131 -12.16 2.72 -12.24
CA ARG A 131 -11.89 4.15 -12.39
C ARG A 131 -10.44 4.45 -12.09
N ARG A 132 -9.91 5.50 -12.68
CA ARG A 132 -8.59 6.02 -12.32
C ARG A 132 -8.70 6.73 -10.98
N ALA A 133 -7.73 6.46 -10.11
CA ALA A 133 -7.56 7.13 -8.83
C ALA A 133 -6.18 7.79 -8.79
N GLU A 134 -6.12 9.02 -8.32
CA GLU A 134 -4.84 9.68 -8.09
C GLU A 134 -4.22 9.15 -6.80
N THR A 135 -2.92 8.90 -6.84
CA THR A 135 -2.15 8.47 -5.68
C THR A 135 -1.08 9.49 -5.35
N GLN A 136 -0.85 9.68 -4.06
CA GLN A 136 0.19 10.56 -3.55
C GLN A 136 1.11 9.75 -2.64
N THR A 137 2.40 9.88 -2.86
CA THR A 137 3.40 9.21 -2.02
C THR A 137 4.47 10.23 -1.64
N MET A 138 4.78 10.33 -0.37
CA MET A 138 5.85 11.17 0.12
C MET A 138 6.96 10.29 0.69
N LYS A 139 8.17 10.49 0.19
CA LYS A 139 9.38 9.84 0.68
C LYS A 139 10.18 10.82 1.52
N PHE A 140 10.79 10.29 2.57
CA PHE A 140 11.66 11.03 3.46
C PHE A 140 13.06 10.45 3.42
N THR A 141 14.05 11.31 3.28
CA THR A 141 15.46 10.92 3.35
C THR A 141 16.19 11.88 4.28
N ALA A 142 17.19 11.38 4.99
CA ALA A 142 18.00 12.23 5.86
C ALA A 142 18.69 13.30 5.03
N ALA A 143 18.62 14.54 5.47
CA ALA A 143 19.45 15.62 4.96
C ALA A 143 20.89 15.36 5.41
N ALA A 144 21.78 15.17 4.47
CA ALA A 144 23.17 14.79 4.76
C ALA A 144 23.88 15.77 5.68
#